data_76e64598de4350169cfa973170838d03
#
_entry.id   76e64598de4350169cfa973170838d03
#
_cell.length_a   1.000
_cell.length_b   1.000
_cell.length_c   1.000
_cell.angle_alpha   90.00
_cell.angle_beta   90.00
_cell.angle_gamma   90.00
#
_symmetry.space_group_name_H-M   'P 1'
#
loop_
_entity.id
_entity.type
_entity.pdbx_description
1 polymer ?
#
loop_
_entity_poly.entity_id
_entity_poly.type
_entity_poly.pdbx_seq_one_letter_code
_entity_poly.pdbx_strand_id
1 'polypeptide(L)'
;GWMDLYRAIEISADTYFYDLAYRAGINKIHEYLDYFGFGKSTGIDLSEESLGINPSREWKKKRFKQNWHLGDTVPIGIGQGYWTSTLMQLVKAHTILANRGEVKTPHLLKMAIDPVDNTVQKYTQTEEPSAMKIEDQSYFDTCKTGMYLVVNGPEGTGRRAFFGAKYKAAGKSGTAQVVSIKQGEKYDANKLKVEHRDNALFVAYAPFFKPRILVAVILENEGGGSTKAAPIARKMIDKYLLDLYPNGYMGEANPKLVKFGMGGTVVLQ
;
A
#
# COMPACT_ATOMS: atom_id res chain seq x y z
N GLY A 1 -4.81 -25.15 3.53
CA GLY A 1 -6.26 -25.13 3.78
C GLY A 1 -6.94 -24.03 3.00
N TRP A 2 -8.27 -24.04 2.96
CA TRP A 2 -9.06 -22.99 2.32
C TRP A 2 -8.83 -21.64 3.02
N MET A 3 -8.70 -20.58 2.23
CA MET A 3 -8.40 -19.22 2.69
C MET A 3 -9.22 -18.24 1.88
N ASP A 4 -9.92 -17.33 2.56
CA ASP A 4 -10.60 -16.22 1.90
C ASP A 4 -9.64 -15.03 1.68
N LEU A 5 -10.09 -14.03 0.94
CA LEU A 5 -9.30 -12.85 0.62
C LEU A 5 -8.94 -12.03 1.86
N TYR A 6 -9.85 -11.94 2.84
CA TYR A 6 -9.60 -11.16 4.06
C TYR A 6 -8.43 -11.74 4.85
N ARG A 7 -8.47 -13.05 5.07
CA ARG A 7 -7.38 -13.76 5.75
C ARG A 7 -6.09 -13.74 4.95
N ALA A 8 -6.18 -13.88 3.62
CA ALA A 8 -4.99 -13.81 2.75
C ALA A 8 -4.27 -12.45 2.87
N ILE A 9 -5.01 -11.34 2.98
CA ILE A 9 -4.44 -10.01 3.20
C ILE A 9 -3.91 -9.90 4.64
N GLU A 10 -4.67 -10.35 5.65
CA GLU A 10 -4.32 -10.29 7.07
C GLU A 10 -2.96 -10.89 7.37
N ILE A 11 -2.75 -12.14 6.94
CA ILE A 11 -1.51 -12.89 7.20
C ILE A 11 -0.46 -12.75 6.10
N SER A 12 -0.76 -11.97 5.03
CA SER A 12 0.13 -11.80 3.86
C SER A 12 0.48 -13.13 3.18
N ALA A 13 -0.54 -13.87 2.74
CA ALA A 13 -0.39 -15.22 2.18
C ALA A 13 0.03 -15.18 0.70
N ASP A 14 1.31 -15.27 0.40
CA ASP A 14 1.87 -15.21 -0.96
C ASP A 14 1.22 -16.21 -1.90
N THR A 15 0.99 -17.45 -1.45
CA THR A 15 0.41 -18.52 -2.28
C THR A 15 -0.99 -18.18 -2.80
N TYR A 16 -1.79 -17.42 -2.01
CA TYR A 16 -3.10 -16.95 -2.46
C TYR A 16 -2.95 -15.95 -3.62
N PHE A 17 -2.01 -15.02 -3.50
CA PHE A 17 -1.80 -14.00 -4.52
C PHE A 17 -1.06 -14.52 -5.75
N TYR A 18 -0.25 -15.56 -5.62
CA TYR A 18 0.29 -16.29 -6.78
C TYR A 18 -0.83 -16.93 -7.62
N ASP A 19 -1.78 -17.62 -6.97
CA ASP A 19 -2.93 -18.23 -7.66
C ASP A 19 -3.85 -17.16 -8.26
N LEU A 20 -4.10 -16.08 -7.53
CA LEU A 20 -4.87 -14.94 -8.04
C LEU A 20 -4.22 -14.33 -9.29
N ALA A 21 -2.92 -14.09 -9.26
CA ALA A 21 -2.18 -13.54 -10.41
C ALA A 21 -2.18 -14.50 -11.60
N TYR A 22 -2.00 -15.78 -11.33
CA TYR A 22 -2.09 -16.83 -12.35
C TYR A 22 -3.43 -16.79 -13.08
N ARG A 23 -4.54 -16.71 -12.35
CA ARG A 23 -5.90 -16.69 -12.91
C ARG A 23 -6.25 -15.36 -13.59
N ALA A 24 -5.86 -14.24 -13.00
CA ALA A 24 -6.14 -12.91 -13.53
C ALA A 24 -5.38 -12.65 -14.84
N GLY A 25 -4.13 -13.11 -14.91
CA GLY A 25 -3.24 -12.86 -16.03
C GLY A 25 -2.71 -11.43 -16.09
N ILE A 26 -1.60 -11.27 -16.80
CA ILE A 26 -0.86 -9.98 -16.80
C ILE A 26 -1.68 -8.81 -17.36
N ASN A 27 -2.54 -9.05 -18.36
CA ASN A 27 -3.28 -7.94 -18.97
C ASN A 27 -4.20 -7.27 -17.95
N LYS A 28 -4.93 -8.07 -17.15
CA LYS A 28 -5.83 -7.55 -16.12
C LYS A 28 -5.06 -6.92 -14.96
N ILE A 29 -3.96 -7.53 -14.54
CA ILE A 29 -3.08 -6.97 -13.51
C ILE A 29 -2.52 -5.62 -13.97
N HIS A 30 -1.98 -5.54 -15.20
CA HIS A 30 -1.46 -4.31 -15.77
C HIS A 30 -2.50 -3.18 -15.81
N GLU A 31 -3.73 -3.49 -16.24
CA GLU A 31 -4.85 -2.55 -16.28
C GLU A 31 -5.17 -1.98 -14.89
N TYR A 32 -5.30 -2.84 -13.87
CA TYR A 32 -5.57 -2.37 -12.51
C TYR A 32 -4.40 -1.60 -11.90
N LEU A 33 -3.17 -2.02 -12.12
CA LEU A 33 -1.99 -1.27 -11.70
C LEU A 33 -1.96 0.12 -12.35
N ASP A 34 -2.36 0.23 -13.63
CA ASP A 34 -2.49 1.49 -14.34
C ASP A 34 -3.54 2.42 -13.71
N TYR A 35 -4.68 1.88 -13.30
CA TYR A 35 -5.73 2.64 -12.58
C TYR A 35 -5.22 3.21 -11.25
N PHE A 36 -4.38 2.47 -10.54
CA PHE A 36 -3.75 2.94 -9.30
C PHE A 36 -2.54 3.87 -9.52
N GLY A 37 -2.18 4.15 -10.79
CA GLY A 37 -1.14 5.11 -11.15
C GLY A 37 0.28 4.54 -11.16
N PHE A 38 0.45 3.21 -11.17
CA PHE A 38 1.77 2.60 -11.33
C PHE A 38 2.27 2.72 -12.77
N GLY A 39 3.57 2.88 -12.92
CA GLY A 39 4.20 3.10 -14.23
C GLY A 39 4.03 4.51 -14.79
N LYS A 40 3.52 5.45 -14.00
CA LYS A 40 3.26 6.85 -14.34
C LYS A 40 3.81 7.79 -13.29
N SER A 41 3.97 9.07 -13.65
CA SER A 41 4.20 10.13 -12.67
C SER A 41 3.03 10.23 -11.68
N THR A 42 3.32 10.50 -10.43
CA THR A 42 2.29 10.78 -9.43
C THR A 42 1.71 12.18 -9.58
N GLY A 43 2.40 13.06 -10.31
CA GLY A 43 2.06 14.46 -10.48
C GLY A 43 2.48 15.34 -9.30
N ILE A 44 3.34 14.83 -8.41
CA ILE A 44 3.93 15.66 -7.35
C ILE A 44 4.75 16.79 -7.97
N ASP A 45 4.73 17.95 -7.34
CA ASP A 45 5.45 19.17 -7.75
C ASP A 45 6.97 19.07 -7.50
N LEU A 46 7.56 17.94 -7.88
CA LEU A 46 9.00 17.68 -7.92
C LEU A 46 9.43 17.32 -9.34
N SER A 47 10.59 17.83 -9.77
CA SER A 47 11.25 17.39 -10.99
C SER A 47 11.83 15.97 -10.81
N GLU A 48 12.03 15.27 -11.94
CA GLU A 48 12.78 14.00 -12.00
C GLU A 48 12.13 12.82 -11.26
N GLU A 49 10.81 12.76 -11.24
CA GLU A 49 10.10 11.62 -10.66
C GLU A 49 10.32 10.35 -11.50
N SER A 50 10.78 9.27 -10.85
CA SER A 50 10.86 7.96 -11.50
C SER A 50 9.47 7.38 -11.75
N LEU A 51 9.24 6.85 -12.96
CA LEU A 51 7.95 6.27 -13.33
C LEU A 51 7.75 4.84 -12.83
N GLY A 52 8.80 4.17 -12.34
CA GLY A 52 8.71 2.73 -12.06
C GLY A 52 8.41 1.92 -13.32
N ILE A 53 7.97 0.69 -13.12
CA ILE A 53 7.59 -0.23 -14.21
C ILE A 53 6.26 -0.88 -13.89
N ASN A 54 5.23 -0.61 -14.70
CA ASN A 54 4.01 -1.39 -14.76
C ASN A 54 4.15 -2.37 -15.96
N PRO A 55 4.54 -3.64 -15.73
CA PRO A 55 4.91 -4.54 -16.80
C PRO A 55 3.71 -5.01 -17.62
N SER A 56 3.91 -5.16 -18.92
CA SER A 56 2.94 -5.72 -19.87
C SER A 56 3.62 -6.64 -20.87
N ARG A 57 2.82 -7.33 -21.70
CA ARG A 57 3.33 -8.15 -22.81
C ARG A 57 4.14 -7.30 -23.79
N GLU A 58 3.64 -6.10 -24.13
CA GLU A 58 4.25 -5.16 -25.04
C GLU A 58 5.54 -4.62 -24.46
N TRP A 59 5.53 -4.25 -23.16
CA TRP A 59 6.71 -3.77 -22.45
C TRP A 59 7.84 -4.81 -22.49
N LYS A 60 7.55 -6.08 -22.15
CA LYS A 60 8.56 -7.14 -22.18
C LYS A 60 9.09 -7.39 -23.59
N LYS A 61 8.19 -7.43 -24.60
CA LYS A 61 8.59 -7.60 -26.00
C LYS A 61 9.46 -6.46 -26.50
N LYS A 62 9.13 -5.21 -26.13
CA LYS A 62 9.92 -4.02 -26.49
C LYS A 62 11.29 -4.04 -25.80
N ARG A 63 11.35 -4.35 -24.53
CA ARG A 63 12.56 -4.24 -23.67
C ARG A 63 13.54 -5.39 -23.90
N PHE A 64 13.04 -6.63 -23.95
CA PHE A 64 13.84 -7.86 -23.97
C PHE A 64 13.75 -8.64 -25.30
N LYS A 65 12.90 -8.23 -26.23
CA LYS A 65 12.61 -8.97 -27.49
C LYS A 65 12.07 -10.38 -27.23
N GLN A 66 11.43 -10.61 -26.09
CA GLN A 66 10.90 -11.89 -25.64
C GLN A 66 9.38 -11.82 -25.45
N ASN A 67 8.71 -12.95 -25.66
CA ASN A 67 7.29 -13.06 -25.33
C ASN A 67 7.09 -13.14 -23.83
N TRP A 68 5.90 -12.75 -23.38
CA TRP A 68 5.47 -12.93 -22.00
C TRP A 68 5.14 -14.39 -21.74
N HIS A 69 5.65 -14.94 -20.65
CA HIS A 69 5.32 -16.27 -20.16
C HIS A 69 4.50 -16.21 -18.88
N LEU A 70 3.74 -17.26 -18.59
CA LEU A 70 2.91 -17.30 -17.39
C LEU A 70 3.73 -17.17 -16.09
N GLY A 71 4.93 -17.75 -16.07
CA GLY A 71 5.87 -17.60 -14.95
C GLY A 71 6.30 -16.16 -14.67
N ASP A 72 6.22 -15.26 -15.65
CA ASP A 72 6.48 -13.84 -15.44
C ASP A 72 5.35 -13.14 -14.65
N THR A 73 4.10 -13.68 -14.74
CA THR A 73 2.92 -13.08 -14.08
C THR A 73 2.89 -13.39 -12.59
N VAL A 74 3.22 -14.60 -12.19
CA VAL A 74 3.05 -15.08 -10.81
C VAL A 74 3.77 -14.21 -9.77
N PRO A 75 5.05 -13.85 -9.95
CA PRO A 75 5.75 -12.99 -8.98
C PRO A 75 5.14 -11.60 -8.84
N ILE A 76 4.49 -11.08 -9.90
CA ILE A 76 3.86 -9.76 -9.87
C ILE A 76 2.68 -9.74 -8.88
N GLY A 77 2.03 -10.88 -8.66
CA GLY A 77 0.95 -11.01 -7.68
C GLY A 77 1.31 -10.62 -6.25
N ILE A 78 2.60 -10.66 -5.92
CA ILE A 78 3.14 -10.22 -4.62
C ILE A 78 4.04 -8.99 -4.73
N GLY A 79 4.02 -8.28 -5.87
CA GLY A 79 4.84 -7.09 -6.08
C GLY A 79 6.31 -7.38 -6.37
N GLN A 80 6.62 -8.52 -6.98
CA GLN A 80 7.96 -8.96 -7.35
C GLN A 80 8.09 -9.09 -8.89
N GLY A 81 9.21 -9.62 -9.37
CA GLY A 81 9.47 -9.82 -10.79
C GLY A 81 9.81 -8.52 -11.51
N TYR A 82 9.17 -8.26 -12.65
CA TYR A 82 9.44 -7.06 -13.46
C TYR A 82 8.78 -5.78 -12.94
N TRP A 83 7.85 -5.88 -11.99
CA TRP A 83 7.18 -4.72 -11.42
C TRP A 83 8.11 -3.94 -10.49
N THR A 84 8.15 -2.62 -10.68
CA THR A 84 8.85 -1.71 -9.78
C THR A 84 8.02 -0.46 -9.54
N SER A 85 8.09 0.09 -8.35
CA SER A 85 7.39 1.33 -8.00
C SER A 85 8.25 2.23 -7.12
N THR A 86 7.94 3.52 -7.15
CA THR A 86 8.46 4.46 -6.16
C THR A 86 7.63 4.41 -4.88
N LEU A 87 8.20 4.87 -3.76
CA LEU A 87 7.48 5.00 -2.51
C LEU A 87 6.28 5.96 -2.66
N MET A 88 6.42 7.02 -3.48
CA MET A 88 5.35 7.97 -3.74
C MET A 88 4.20 7.35 -4.54
N GLN A 89 4.48 6.46 -5.49
CA GLN A 89 3.43 5.69 -6.19
C GLN A 89 2.67 4.78 -5.22
N LEU A 90 3.36 4.13 -4.27
CA LEU A 90 2.71 3.35 -3.21
C LEU A 90 1.81 4.22 -2.33
N VAL A 91 2.27 5.41 -1.93
CA VAL A 91 1.46 6.38 -1.18
C VAL A 91 0.22 6.76 -1.97
N LYS A 92 0.37 7.15 -3.24
CA LYS A 92 -0.77 7.54 -4.10
C LYS A 92 -1.77 6.39 -4.26
N ALA A 93 -1.31 5.19 -4.59
CA ALA A 93 -2.16 4.01 -4.77
C ALA A 93 -2.96 3.68 -3.49
N HIS A 94 -2.30 3.70 -2.33
CA HIS A 94 -2.98 3.43 -1.06
C HIS A 94 -3.91 4.59 -0.64
N THR A 95 -3.62 5.83 -1.03
CA THR A 95 -4.52 6.97 -0.84
C THR A 95 -5.79 6.80 -1.65
N ILE A 96 -5.68 6.39 -2.91
CA ILE A 96 -6.83 6.05 -3.77
C ILE A 96 -7.67 4.95 -3.09
N LEU A 97 -7.03 3.89 -2.61
CA LEU A 97 -7.73 2.80 -1.92
C LEU A 97 -8.41 3.28 -0.64
N ALA A 98 -7.71 4.04 0.21
CA ALA A 98 -8.24 4.54 1.47
C ALA A 98 -9.44 5.48 1.26
N ASN A 99 -9.43 6.26 0.19
CA ASN A 99 -10.49 7.20 -0.21
C ASN A 99 -11.53 6.59 -1.18
N ARG A 100 -11.57 5.26 -1.31
CA ARG A 100 -12.57 4.54 -2.12
C ARG A 100 -12.59 4.97 -3.59
N GLY A 101 -11.41 5.15 -4.17
CA GLY A 101 -11.23 5.47 -5.59
C GLY A 101 -11.07 6.96 -5.90
N GLU A 102 -11.21 7.86 -4.93
CA GLU A 102 -10.92 9.28 -5.15
C GLU A 102 -9.40 9.46 -5.39
N VAL A 103 -9.08 10.02 -6.54
CA VAL A 103 -7.69 10.27 -6.96
C VAL A 103 -7.33 11.71 -6.61
N LYS A 104 -6.27 11.89 -5.83
CA LYS A 104 -5.71 13.20 -5.47
C LYS A 104 -4.28 13.30 -5.96
N THR A 105 -3.92 14.46 -6.48
CA THR A 105 -2.54 14.75 -6.86
C THR A 105 -1.74 15.19 -5.62
N PRO A 106 -0.64 14.50 -5.28
CA PRO A 106 0.22 14.93 -4.19
C PRO A 106 0.94 16.23 -4.53
N HIS A 107 1.20 17.08 -3.53
CA HIS A 107 1.96 18.31 -3.70
C HIS A 107 2.72 18.65 -2.42
N LEU A 108 3.84 19.36 -2.55
CA LEU A 108 4.65 19.89 -1.45
C LEU A 108 4.37 21.37 -1.20
N LEU A 109 4.08 22.13 -2.27
CA LEU A 109 3.78 23.55 -2.15
C LEU A 109 2.49 23.76 -1.35
N LYS A 110 2.59 24.41 -0.21
CA LYS A 110 1.44 24.80 0.62
C LYS A 110 0.98 26.22 0.32
N MET A 111 1.93 27.13 0.25
CA MET A 111 1.69 28.54 -0.06
C MET A 111 2.98 29.20 -0.56
N ALA A 112 2.85 30.25 -1.33
CA ALA A 112 3.90 31.21 -1.65
C ALA A 112 3.58 32.56 -1.02
N ILE A 113 4.59 33.26 -0.53
CA ILE A 113 4.47 34.61 0.04
C ILE A 113 5.35 35.53 -0.81
N ASP A 114 4.76 36.57 -1.39
CA ASP A 114 5.51 37.59 -2.10
C ASP A 114 6.32 38.42 -1.08
N PRO A 115 7.64 38.51 -1.22
CA PRO A 115 8.48 39.24 -0.27
C PRO A 115 8.34 40.77 -0.36
N VAL A 116 7.70 41.30 -1.41
CA VAL A 116 7.56 42.76 -1.63
C VAL A 116 6.32 43.30 -0.93
N ASP A 117 5.18 42.63 -1.14
CA ASP A 117 3.88 43.11 -0.65
C ASP A 117 3.23 42.20 0.39
N ASN A 118 3.88 41.08 0.77
CA ASN A 118 3.38 40.03 1.67
C ASN A 118 2.09 39.36 1.21
N THR A 119 1.74 39.45 -0.08
CA THR A 119 0.60 38.70 -0.60
C THR A 119 0.83 37.19 -0.47
N VAL A 120 -0.20 36.48 0.00
CA VAL A 120 -0.17 35.04 0.23
C VAL A 120 -0.96 34.34 -0.86
N GLN A 121 -0.29 33.56 -1.68
CA GLN A 121 -0.90 32.65 -2.64
C GLN A 121 -0.91 31.24 -2.05
N LYS A 122 -2.08 30.76 -1.66
CA LYS A 122 -2.25 29.38 -1.18
C LYS A 122 -2.28 28.45 -2.39
N TYR A 123 -1.66 27.27 -2.24
CA TYR A 123 -1.85 26.20 -3.22
C TYR A 123 -3.34 25.90 -3.35
N THR A 124 -3.83 25.91 -4.56
CA THR A 124 -5.19 25.48 -4.91
C THR A 124 -5.04 24.35 -5.93
N GLN A 125 -5.61 23.20 -5.65
CA GLN A 125 -5.64 22.12 -6.61
C GLN A 125 -6.47 22.58 -7.83
N THR A 126 -5.80 22.64 -8.99
CA THR A 126 -6.44 23.15 -10.22
C THR A 126 -7.22 22.09 -10.96
N GLU A 127 -6.98 20.82 -10.67
CA GLU A 127 -7.69 19.70 -11.27
C GLU A 127 -8.77 19.20 -10.31
N GLU A 128 -9.96 18.98 -10.83
CA GLU A 128 -11.02 18.27 -10.09
C GLU A 128 -10.52 16.87 -9.71
N PRO A 129 -10.79 16.42 -8.47
CA PRO A 129 -10.45 15.06 -8.07
C PRO A 129 -11.08 14.08 -9.03
N SER A 130 -10.29 13.30 -9.73
CA SER A 130 -10.80 12.24 -10.57
C SER A 130 -11.18 11.04 -9.73
N ALA A 131 -12.25 10.34 -10.13
CA ALA A 131 -12.63 9.08 -9.50
C ALA A 131 -12.19 7.92 -10.38
N MET A 132 -11.57 6.93 -9.76
CA MET A 132 -11.28 5.67 -10.42
C MET A 132 -12.58 4.95 -10.76
N LYS A 133 -12.78 4.64 -12.03
CA LYS A 133 -13.97 3.90 -12.50
C LYS A 133 -13.81 2.43 -12.13
N ILE A 134 -14.51 2.00 -11.09
CA ILE A 134 -14.65 0.60 -10.70
C ILE A 134 -16.13 0.25 -10.73
N GLU A 135 -16.45 -0.93 -11.25
CA GLU A 135 -17.82 -1.42 -11.41
C GLU A 135 -18.58 -1.51 -10.07
N ASP A 136 -17.88 -1.94 -9.01
CA ASP A 136 -18.47 -2.10 -7.68
C ASP A 136 -17.58 -1.49 -6.59
N GLN A 137 -18.09 -0.48 -5.91
CA GLN A 137 -17.43 0.21 -4.81
C GLN A 137 -17.13 -0.70 -3.61
N SER A 138 -17.83 -1.84 -3.49
CA SER A 138 -17.58 -2.82 -2.43
C SER A 138 -16.19 -3.46 -2.51
N TYR A 139 -15.54 -3.42 -3.68
CA TYR A 139 -14.17 -3.91 -3.84
C TYR A 139 -13.18 -3.11 -3.00
N PHE A 140 -13.37 -1.79 -2.91
CA PHE A 140 -12.56 -0.96 -2.00
C PHE A 140 -12.78 -1.36 -0.54
N ASP A 141 -14.04 -1.57 -0.13
CA ASP A 141 -14.37 -1.96 1.24
C ASP A 141 -13.75 -3.32 1.60
N THR A 142 -13.78 -4.25 0.65
CA THR A 142 -13.16 -5.57 0.81
C THR A 142 -11.65 -5.45 1.05
N CYS A 143 -10.94 -4.71 0.21
CA CYS A 143 -9.50 -4.50 0.37
C CYS A 143 -9.17 -3.74 1.66
N LYS A 144 -9.92 -2.67 1.95
CA LYS A 144 -9.75 -1.88 3.20
C LYS A 144 -9.97 -2.74 4.43
N THR A 145 -10.97 -3.61 4.42
CA THR A 145 -11.25 -4.54 5.53
C THR A 145 -10.11 -5.52 5.73
N GLY A 146 -9.57 -6.12 4.65
CA GLY A 146 -8.38 -6.95 4.73
C GLY A 146 -7.19 -6.19 5.35
N MET A 147 -6.93 -4.95 4.92
CA MET A 147 -5.89 -4.10 5.49
C MET A 147 -6.16 -3.72 6.97
N TYR A 148 -7.44 -3.57 7.36
CA TYR A 148 -7.81 -3.38 8.76
C TYR A 148 -7.42 -4.59 9.60
N LEU A 149 -7.65 -5.80 9.10
CA LEU A 149 -7.28 -7.04 9.79
C LEU A 149 -5.77 -7.21 9.94
N VAL A 150 -4.96 -6.75 8.98
CA VAL A 150 -3.49 -6.72 9.13
C VAL A 150 -3.05 -6.03 10.43
N VAL A 151 -3.76 -5.00 10.83
CA VAL A 151 -3.41 -4.17 12.00
C VAL A 151 -4.18 -4.57 13.26
N ASN A 152 -5.45 -4.96 13.13
CA ASN A 152 -6.35 -5.18 14.27
C ASN A 152 -6.79 -6.64 14.44
N GLY A 153 -6.61 -7.48 13.42
CA GLY A 153 -7.04 -8.88 13.42
C GLY A 153 -6.16 -9.76 14.31
N PRO A 154 -6.65 -10.95 14.67
CA PRO A 154 -5.96 -11.87 15.61
C PRO A 154 -4.62 -12.37 15.07
N GLU A 155 -4.50 -12.56 13.74
CA GLU A 155 -3.29 -13.06 13.07
C GLU A 155 -2.58 -11.97 12.25
N GLY A 156 -3.03 -10.70 12.38
CA GLY A 156 -2.53 -9.57 11.59
C GLY A 156 -1.03 -9.33 11.74
N THR A 157 -0.32 -9.24 10.59
CA THR A 157 1.13 -9.07 10.57
C THR A 157 1.59 -7.75 11.20
N GLY A 158 0.74 -6.71 11.20
CA GLY A 158 1.01 -5.41 11.84
C GLY A 158 0.49 -5.28 13.27
N ARG A 159 -0.27 -6.27 13.77
CA ARG A 159 -0.96 -6.19 15.06
C ARG A 159 -0.05 -5.82 16.22
N ARG A 160 1.11 -6.44 16.32
CA ARG A 160 2.07 -6.18 17.41
C ARG A 160 2.52 -4.72 17.45
N ALA A 161 2.81 -4.13 16.29
CA ALA A 161 3.27 -2.73 16.20
C ALA A 161 2.17 -1.72 16.59
N PHE A 162 0.90 -2.04 16.31
CA PHE A 162 -0.23 -1.15 16.57
C PHE A 162 -0.99 -1.48 17.87
N PHE A 163 -0.49 -2.43 18.65
CA PHE A 163 -1.11 -2.74 19.94
C PHE A 163 -1.20 -1.50 20.83
N GLY A 164 -2.35 -1.28 21.45
CA GLY A 164 -2.61 -0.11 22.31
C GLY A 164 -2.77 1.22 21.58
N ALA A 165 -2.95 1.25 20.24
CA ALA A 165 -3.25 2.48 19.51
C ALA A 165 -4.56 3.09 19.97
N LYS A 166 -4.60 4.42 20.17
CA LYS A 166 -5.80 5.18 20.54
C LYS A 166 -6.70 5.52 19.34
N TYR A 167 -6.51 4.83 18.22
CA TYR A 167 -7.27 4.95 16.97
C TYR A 167 -7.27 3.59 16.27
N LYS A 168 -8.18 3.43 15.29
CA LYS A 168 -8.15 2.28 14.39
C LYS A 168 -7.38 2.66 13.14
N ALA A 169 -6.47 1.78 12.72
CA ALA A 169 -5.68 1.94 11.51
C ALA A 169 -5.88 0.74 10.57
N ALA A 170 -5.49 0.92 9.33
CA ALA A 170 -5.34 -0.17 8.39
C ALA A 170 -3.96 -0.09 7.75
N GLY A 171 -3.40 -1.21 7.34
CA GLY A 171 -2.06 -1.22 6.75
C GLY A 171 -1.72 -2.51 6.04
N LYS A 172 -0.51 -2.56 5.48
CA LYS A 172 0.03 -3.76 4.83
C LYS A 172 1.54 -3.80 4.99
N SER A 173 2.04 -4.94 5.41
CA SER A 173 3.49 -5.24 5.44
C SER A 173 3.96 -5.68 4.05
N GLY A 174 5.19 -5.35 3.72
CA GLY A 174 5.88 -5.83 2.54
C GLY A 174 7.33 -6.18 2.87
N THR A 175 7.88 -7.08 2.07
CA THR A 175 9.29 -7.41 2.07
C THR A 175 9.73 -7.47 0.62
N ALA A 176 10.56 -6.51 0.19
CA ALA A 176 11.04 -6.46 -1.18
C ALA A 176 12.40 -7.14 -1.28
N GLN A 177 12.46 -8.19 -2.09
CA GLN A 177 13.71 -8.91 -2.33
C GLN A 177 14.71 -8.05 -3.10
N VAL A 178 15.94 -8.01 -2.62
CA VAL A 178 17.06 -7.31 -3.27
C VAL A 178 17.84 -8.26 -4.18
N VAL A 179 17.97 -9.53 -3.79
CA VAL A 179 18.69 -10.55 -4.55
C VAL A 179 17.82 -11.77 -4.84
N SER A 180 18.02 -12.40 -5.99
CA SER A 180 17.36 -13.65 -6.32
C SER A 180 17.96 -14.81 -5.49
N ILE A 181 17.08 -15.61 -4.90
CA ILE A 181 17.46 -16.83 -4.19
C ILE A 181 17.48 -17.99 -5.18
N LYS A 182 18.50 -18.81 -5.14
CA LYS A 182 18.59 -19.99 -6.02
C LYS A 182 17.47 -20.99 -5.68
N GLN A 183 17.00 -21.67 -6.70
CA GLN A 183 15.98 -22.71 -6.53
C GLN A 183 16.43 -23.76 -5.52
N GLY A 184 15.61 -24.03 -4.51
CA GLY A 184 15.90 -24.99 -3.45
C GLY A 184 16.64 -24.42 -2.22
N GLU A 185 17.12 -23.18 -2.27
CA GLU A 185 17.67 -22.49 -1.10
C GLU A 185 16.58 -21.70 -0.36
N LYS A 186 16.74 -21.60 0.97
CA LYS A 186 15.88 -20.75 1.81
C LYS A 186 16.59 -19.42 2.07
N TYR A 187 15.82 -18.34 2.07
CA TYR A 187 16.30 -17.04 2.49
C TYR A 187 16.81 -17.09 3.94
N ASP A 188 18.04 -16.67 4.15
CA ASP A 188 18.66 -16.53 5.47
C ASP A 188 19.46 -15.21 5.49
N ALA A 189 18.90 -14.19 6.12
CA ALA A 189 19.51 -12.86 6.21
C ALA A 189 20.90 -12.88 6.87
N ASN A 190 21.18 -13.88 7.74
CA ASN A 190 22.47 -13.97 8.44
C ASN A 190 23.59 -14.45 7.52
N LYS A 191 23.25 -15.12 6.41
CA LYS A 191 24.20 -15.60 5.40
C LYS A 191 24.45 -14.61 4.28
N LEU A 192 23.63 -13.53 4.22
CA LEU A 192 23.74 -12.51 3.20
C LEU A 192 24.56 -11.32 3.72
N LYS A 193 25.32 -10.69 2.83
CA LYS A 193 25.86 -9.37 3.09
C LYS A 193 24.73 -8.38 3.35
N VAL A 194 24.96 -7.35 4.14
CA VAL A 194 23.92 -6.39 4.53
C VAL A 194 23.24 -5.81 3.29
N GLU A 195 23.99 -5.39 2.29
CA GLU A 195 23.49 -4.81 1.04
C GLU A 195 22.61 -5.75 0.18
N HIS A 196 22.60 -7.05 0.51
CA HIS A 196 21.79 -8.06 -0.19
C HIS A 196 20.56 -8.51 0.60
N ARG A 197 20.35 -7.96 1.79
CA ARG A 197 19.17 -8.28 2.59
C ARG A 197 17.93 -7.58 2.03
N ASP A 198 16.78 -8.17 2.26
CA ASP A 198 15.51 -7.65 1.82
C ASP A 198 15.19 -6.28 2.44
N ASN A 199 14.46 -5.46 1.72
CA ASN A 199 13.95 -4.19 2.22
C ASN A 199 12.65 -4.39 2.98
N ALA A 200 12.55 -3.80 4.17
CA ALA A 200 11.36 -3.82 4.99
C ALA A 200 10.42 -2.69 4.59
N LEU A 201 9.16 -3.02 4.24
CA LEU A 201 8.14 -2.04 3.87
C LEU A 201 6.92 -2.15 4.78
N PHE A 202 6.32 -1.01 5.06
CA PHE A 202 5.00 -0.95 5.69
C PHE A 202 4.25 0.29 5.22
N VAL A 203 3.00 0.10 4.79
CA VAL A 203 2.08 1.20 4.49
C VAL A 203 0.92 1.13 5.45
N ALA A 204 0.54 2.27 6.04
CA ALA A 204 -0.61 2.36 6.92
C ALA A 204 -1.31 3.70 6.80
N TYR A 205 -2.63 3.69 7.02
CA TYR A 205 -3.41 4.90 7.14
C TYR A 205 -4.27 4.88 8.39
N ALA A 206 -4.56 6.06 8.90
CA ALA A 206 -5.41 6.25 10.07
C ALA A 206 -6.06 7.65 10.06
N PRO A 207 -7.22 7.81 10.76
CA PRO A 207 -8.10 6.78 11.27
C PRO A 207 -8.73 5.94 10.14
N PHE A 208 -9.14 4.71 10.42
CA PHE A 208 -9.65 3.79 9.40
C PHE A 208 -10.87 4.31 8.63
N PHE A 209 -11.87 4.85 9.33
CA PHE A 209 -13.11 5.31 8.70
C PHE A 209 -12.98 6.66 8.00
N LYS A 210 -12.18 7.58 8.54
CA LYS A 210 -11.96 8.91 7.99
C LYS A 210 -10.46 9.21 7.95
N PRO A 211 -9.76 8.69 6.95
CA PRO A 211 -8.31 8.81 6.86
C PRO A 211 -7.83 10.27 6.91
N ARG A 212 -6.86 10.54 7.76
CA ARG A 212 -6.24 11.86 7.94
C ARG A 212 -4.75 11.83 7.61
N ILE A 213 -4.14 10.67 7.72
CA ILE A 213 -2.73 10.45 7.40
C ILE A 213 -2.56 9.08 6.78
N LEU A 214 -1.70 9.01 5.78
CA LEU A 214 -1.14 7.78 5.25
C LEU A 214 0.37 7.87 5.35
N VAL A 215 1.00 6.79 5.81
CA VAL A 215 2.44 6.67 5.98
C VAL A 215 2.93 5.46 5.22
N ALA A 216 3.95 5.63 4.39
CA ALA A 216 4.69 4.54 3.79
C ALA A 216 6.15 4.61 4.27
N VAL A 217 6.66 3.49 4.76
CA VAL A 217 8.02 3.36 5.28
C VAL A 217 8.74 2.28 4.51
N ILE A 218 9.93 2.58 4.04
CA ILE A 218 10.90 1.63 3.53
C ILE A 218 12.18 1.72 4.36
N LEU A 219 12.69 0.58 4.76
CA LEU A 219 14.01 0.45 5.39
C LEU A 219 14.82 -0.51 4.54
N GLU A 220 15.87 0.01 3.94
CA GLU A 220 16.74 -0.78 3.09
C GLU A 220 17.53 -1.80 3.91
N ASN A 221 17.58 -3.02 3.42
CA ASN A 221 18.38 -4.12 3.96
C ASN A 221 18.02 -4.56 5.41
N GLU A 222 16.85 -4.16 5.92
CA GLU A 222 16.42 -4.45 7.31
C GLU A 222 15.45 -5.65 7.42
N GLY A 223 15.10 -6.30 6.33
CA GLY A 223 14.33 -7.55 6.31
C GLY A 223 12.81 -7.36 6.41
N GLY A 224 12.18 -7.80 7.50
CA GLY A 224 10.72 -7.90 7.58
C GLY A 224 9.98 -6.60 7.87
N GLY A 225 9.03 -6.23 7.00
CA GLY A 225 8.24 -5.00 7.14
C GLY A 225 7.42 -4.93 8.42
N SER A 226 6.85 -6.04 8.87
CA SER A 226 6.03 -6.11 10.10
C SER A 226 6.83 -5.85 11.39
N THR A 227 8.10 -6.22 11.42
CA THR A 227 8.96 -6.12 12.62
C THR A 227 9.78 -4.83 12.66
N LYS A 228 10.15 -4.30 11.49
CA LYS A 228 11.05 -3.15 11.38
C LYS A 228 10.32 -1.88 10.93
N ALA A 229 9.58 -1.91 9.81
CA ALA A 229 8.94 -0.73 9.26
C ALA A 229 7.61 -0.37 9.97
N ALA A 230 6.81 -1.35 10.40
CA ALA A 230 5.53 -1.10 11.05
C ALA A 230 5.64 -0.29 12.35
N PRO A 231 6.61 -0.52 13.26
CA PRO A 231 6.77 0.30 14.46
C PRO A 231 7.10 1.76 14.16
N ILE A 232 7.82 2.04 13.06
CA ILE A 232 8.13 3.40 12.63
C ILE A 232 6.87 4.08 12.09
N ALA A 233 6.13 3.38 11.21
CA ALA A 233 4.85 3.88 10.70
C ALA A 233 3.89 4.21 11.85
N ARG A 234 3.80 3.35 12.88
CA ARG A 234 3.02 3.60 14.08
C ARG A 234 3.45 4.89 14.80
N LYS A 235 4.74 5.10 15.04
CA LYS A 235 5.24 6.31 15.71
C LYS A 235 4.92 7.58 14.92
N MET A 236 5.02 7.56 13.60
CA MET A 236 4.68 8.69 12.73
C MET A 236 3.18 9.01 12.82
N ILE A 237 2.32 8.00 12.77
CA ILE A 237 0.87 8.16 12.90
C ILE A 237 0.51 8.66 14.30
N ASP A 238 1.11 8.11 15.35
CA ASP A 238 0.91 8.58 16.73
C ASP A 238 1.26 10.06 16.87
N LYS A 239 2.44 10.46 16.37
CA LYS A 239 2.89 11.86 16.44
C LYS A 239 1.89 12.80 15.75
N TYR A 240 1.42 12.43 14.57
CA TYR A 240 0.48 13.27 13.82
C TYR A 240 -0.91 13.29 14.46
N LEU A 241 -1.48 12.12 14.75
CA LEU A 241 -2.87 12.04 15.21
C LEU A 241 -3.04 12.43 16.67
N LEU A 242 -2.13 12.07 17.57
CA LEU A 242 -2.28 12.36 18.98
C LEU A 242 -1.94 13.81 19.31
N ASP A 243 -1.14 14.51 18.50
CA ASP A 243 -1.03 15.96 18.60
C ASP A 243 -2.36 16.66 18.25
N LEU A 244 -3.11 16.11 17.28
CA LEU A 244 -4.43 16.65 16.89
C LEU A 244 -5.57 16.15 17.81
N TYR A 245 -5.46 14.93 18.31
CA TYR A 245 -6.49 14.23 19.09
C TYR A 245 -5.85 13.55 20.32
N PRO A 246 -5.41 14.31 21.36
CA PRO A 246 -4.64 13.75 22.47
C PRO A 246 -5.41 12.70 23.28
N ASN A 247 -6.75 12.76 23.29
CA ASN A 247 -7.61 11.75 23.95
C ASN A 247 -7.98 10.56 23.03
N GLY A 248 -7.39 10.50 21.86
CA GLY A 248 -7.73 9.56 20.81
C GLY A 248 -8.76 10.11 19.82
N TYR A 249 -8.76 9.57 18.62
CA TYR A 249 -9.73 9.96 17.60
C TYR A 249 -11.07 9.25 17.85
N MET A 250 -12.05 10.05 18.29
CA MET A 250 -13.45 9.62 18.49
C MET A 250 -14.28 9.88 17.23
N GLY A 251 -13.79 9.47 16.05
CA GLY A 251 -14.52 9.67 14.79
C GLY A 251 -15.91 9.02 14.81
N GLU A 252 -16.78 9.50 13.90
CA GLU A 252 -18.11 8.93 13.72
C GLU A 252 -18.04 7.42 13.57
N ALA A 253 -18.75 6.70 14.46
CA ALA A 253 -18.90 5.26 14.34
C ALA A 253 -19.56 4.97 12.97
N ASN A 254 -18.88 4.23 12.10
CA ASN A 254 -19.53 3.76 10.89
C ASN A 254 -20.50 2.64 11.29
N PRO A 255 -21.82 2.84 11.18
CA PRO A 255 -22.81 1.84 11.59
C PRO A 255 -22.85 0.62 10.67
N LYS A 256 -22.05 0.57 9.61
CA LYS A 256 -21.95 -0.61 8.74
C LYS A 256 -21.13 -1.70 9.42
N LEU A 257 -21.85 -2.59 10.07
CA LEU A 257 -21.33 -3.88 10.52
C LEU A 257 -20.78 -4.66 9.32
N VAL A 258 -19.48 -4.90 9.29
CA VAL A 258 -18.90 -5.84 8.34
C VAL A 258 -19.09 -7.24 8.93
N LYS A 259 -20.01 -8.00 8.36
CA LYS A 259 -20.18 -9.43 8.70
C LYS A 259 -19.07 -10.21 8.01
N PHE A 260 -18.18 -10.81 8.79
CA PHE A 260 -17.20 -11.76 8.29
C PHE A 260 -17.85 -13.16 8.21
N GLY A 261 -17.67 -13.84 7.08
CA GLY A 261 -18.04 -15.25 6.93
C GLY A 261 -17.28 -16.09 7.96
N MET A 262 -18.04 -16.86 8.75
CA MET A 262 -17.71 -17.72 9.89
C MET A 262 -18.17 -17.17 11.25
N GLY A 263 -19.34 -16.54 11.32
CA GLY A 263 -20.08 -16.31 12.58
C GLY A 263 -19.51 -15.25 13.52
N GLY A 264 -18.47 -14.54 13.13
CA GLY A 264 -17.92 -13.44 13.93
C GLY A 264 -18.48 -12.09 13.49
N THR A 265 -19.17 -11.39 14.38
CA THR A 265 -19.53 -9.98 14.18
C THR A 265 -18.48 -9.13 14.86
N VAL A 266 -17.69 -8.38 14.09
CA VAL A 266 -16.82 -7.34 14.65
C VAL A 266 -17.63 -6.05 14.67
N VAL A 267 -17.99 -5.60 15.87
CA VAL A 267 -18.53 -4.26 16.10
C VAL A 267 -17.34 -3.31 16.01
N LEU A 268 -17.24 -2.56 14.91
CA LEU A 268 -16.26 -1.51 14.77
C LEU A 268 -16.82 -0.27 15.49
N GLN A 269 -16.47 -0.10 16.76
CA GLN A 269 -16.70 1.14 17.52
C GLN A 269 -15.64 2.19 17.17
#